data_e1b23b4ae3aefe041de5b68653630cdb
#
_entry.id   e1b23b4ae3aefe041de5b68653630cdb
#
_cell.length_a   1.000
_cell.length_b   1.000
_cell.length_c   1.000
_cell.angle_alpha   90.00
_cell.angle_beta   90.00
_cell.angle_gamma   90.00
#
_symmetry.space_group_name_H-M   'P 1'
#
loop_
_entity.id
_entity.type
_entity.pdbx_description
1 polymer ?
#
loop_
_entity_poly.entity_id
_entity_poly.type
_entity_poly.pdbx_seq_one_letter_code
_entity_poly.pdbx_strand_id
1 'polypeptide(L)'
;RRKLLDAATAEFGERGFHEASIASITQRAGVALGSFYTYFGSKEAIFRDLVRDLSDGVRMAAAQRLAERDMDALDTERAALAAFLAFAREHKEIYRIIDEAEFVAPESYRAHYEEAADRILGRLQAGAQAGELRDDLQEAHAWAIMGMNVFLGLRYAVWAQEDDAPDEAERAAQAANSILVEGIGRKR
;
A
#
# COMPACT_ATOMS: atom_id res chain seq x y z
N ARG A 1 -12.52 15.34 -11.39
CA ARG A 1 -11.68 15.04 -10.24
C ARG A 1 -10.71 13.89 -10.54
N ARG A 2 -11.17 12.72 -11.04
CA ARG A 2 -10.30 11.55 -11.32
C ARG A 2 -9.11 11.91 -12.21
N LYS A 3 -9.32 12.55 -13.36
CA LYS A 3 -8.25 12.99 -14.26
C LYS A 3 -7.16 13.84 -13.58
N LEU A 4 -7.54 14.67 -12.60
CA LEU A 4 -6.58 15.48 -11.85
C LEU A 4 -5.76 14.61 -10.88
N LEU A 5 -6.37 13.63 -10.23
CA LEU A 5 -5.65 12.69 -9.37
C LEU A 5 -4.68 11.83 -10.19
N ASP A 6 -5.10 11.28 -11.33
CA ASP A 6 -4.24 10.48 -12.21
C ASP A 6 -3.04 11.30 -12.73
N ALA A 7 -3.28 12.56 -13.13
CA ALA A 7 -2.22 13.46 -13.55
C ALA A 7 -1.28 13.84 -12.39
N ALA A 8 -1.83 14.04 -11.18
CA ALA A 8 -1.05 14.33 -9.99
C ALA A 8 -0.18 13.14 -9.58
N THR A 9 -0.70 11.91 -9.66
CA THR A 9 0.06 10.67 -9.44
C THR A 9 1.30 10.65 -10.33
N ALA A 10 1.14 10.87 -11.63
CA ALA A 10 2.24 10.89 -12.58
C ALA A 10 3.22 12.04 -12.29
N GLU A 11 2.73 13.28 -12.07
CA GLU A 11 3.60 14.43 -11.81
C GLU A 11 4.39 14.28 -10.50
N PHE A 12 3.76 13.87 -9.42
CA PHE A 12 4.46 13.66 -8.15
C PHE A 12 5.37 12.42 -8.20
N GLY A 13 4.96 11.34 -8.86
CA GLY A 13 5.79 10.15 -9.02
C GLY A 13 7.06 10.42 -9.84
N GLU A 14 6.97 11.20 -10.91
CA GLU A 14 8.10 11.52 -11.78
C GLU A 14 9.02 12.59 -11.18
N ARG A 15 8.46 13.68 -10.64
CA ARG A 15 9.19 14.91 -10.26
C ARG A 15 9.29 15.13 -8.76
N GLY A 16 8.42 14.50 -8.00
CA GLY A 16 8.24 14.79 -6.58
C GLY A 16 7.35 16.00 -6.32
N PHE A 17 6.96 16.16 -5.05
CA PHE A 17 6.04 17.22 -4.64
C PHE A 17 6.59 18.62 -4.94
N HIS A 18 7.86 18.88 -4.66
CA HIS A 18 8.41 20.23 -4.77
C HIS A 18 8.47 20.73 -6.22
N GLU A 19 8.92 19.90 -7.15
CA GLU A 19 9.09 20.25 -8.57
C GLU A 19 7.77 20.22 -9.36
N ALA A 20 6.79 19.45 -8.91
CA ALA A 20 5.47 19.41 -9.53
C ALA A 20 4.69 20.71 -9.25
N SER A 21 3.89 21.16 -10.22
CA SER A 21 3.07 22.37 -10.12
C SER A 21 1.62 22.09 -10.47
N ILE A 22 0.70 22.95 -9.95
CA ILE A 22 -0.71 22.88 -10.34
C ILE A 22 -0.86 23.06 -11.86
N ALA A 23 -0.02 23.91 -12.47
CA ALA A 23 -0.03 24.12 -13.92
C ALA A 23 0.36 22.86 -14.68
N SER A 24 1.43 22.14 -14.27
CA SER A 24 1.83 20.87 -14.92
C SER A 24 0.78 19.77 -14.74
N ILE A 25 0.18 19.66 -13.53
CA ILE A 25 -0.90 18.72 -13.24
C ILE A 25 -2.12 18.98 -14.16
N THR A 26 -2.56 20.23 -14.29
CA THR A 26 -3.72 20.58 -15.12
C THR A 26 -3.44 20.41 -16.60
N GLN A 27 -2.22 20.72 -17.05
CA GLN A 27 -1.76 20.49 -18.42
C GLN A 27 -1.79 18.98 -18.74
N ARG A 28 -1.22 18.14 -17.88
CA ARG A 28 -1.23 16.68 -18.04
C ARG A 28 -2.64 16.12 -18.00
N ALA A 29 -3.51 16.64 -17.15
CA ALA A 29 -4.92 16.24 -17.06
C ALA A 29 -5.77 16.69 -18.27
N GLY A 30 -5.27 17.59 -19.10
CA GLY A 30 -6.01 18.18 -20.23
C GLY A 30 -7.20 19.04 -19.77
N VAL A 31 -7.07 19.76 -18.65
CA VAL A 31 -8.13 20.62 -18.10
C VAL A 31 -7.63 22.05 -17.88
N ALA A 32 -8.56 23.03 -17.89
CA ALA A 32 -8.22 24.40 -17.58
C ALA A 32 -7.75 24.56 -16.13
N LEU A 33 -6.82 25.48 -15.86
CA LEU A 33 -6.30 25.77 -14.53
C LEU A 33 -7.42 26.07 -13.51
N GLY A 34 -8.45 26.81 -13.90
CA GLY A 34 -9.61 27.10 -13.06
C GLY A 34 -10.37 25.85 -12.60
N SER A 35 -10.37 24.79 -13.42
CA SER A 35 -11.01 23.51 -13.07
C SER A 35 -10.34 22.82 -11.88
N PHE A 36 -9.05 23.06 -11.66
CA PHE A 36 -8.35 22.53 -10.49
C PHE A 36 -8.97 23.06 -9.19
N TYR A 37 -9.16 24.36 -9.12
CA TYR A 37 -9.69 25.04 -7.93
C TYR A 37 -11.16 24.73 -7.62
N THR A 38 -11.88 24.11 -8.57
CA THR A 38 -13.22 23.57 -8.31
C THR A 38 -13.17 22.35 -7.35
N TYR A 39 -12.07 21.61 -7.35
CA TYR A 39 -11.93 20.36 -6.60
C TYR A 39 -10.90 20.42 -5.46
N PHE A 40 -9.84 21.22 -5.63
CA PHE A 40 -8.71 21.26 -4.71
C PHE A 40 -8.29 22.71 -4.45
N GLY A 41 -8.20 23.08 -3.18
CA GLY A 41 -7.82 24.43 -2.79
C GLY A 41 -6.32 24.73 -2.96
N SER A 42 -5.46 23.70 -2.99
CA SER A 42 -4.00 23.84 -3.09
C SER A 42 -3.32 22.56 -3.60
N LYS A 43 -2.01 22.63 -3.86
CA LYS A 43 -1.16 21.49 -4.22
C LYS A 43 -1.10 20.45 -3.09
N GLU A 44 -1.04 20.92 -1.85
CA GLU A 44 -1.08 20.05 -0.66
C GLU A 44 -2.44 19.37 -0.50
N ALA A 45 -3.54 20.01 -0.91
CA ALA A 45 -4.86 19.40 -0.82
C ALA A 45 -4.99 18.20 -1.79
N ILE A 46 -4.59 18.34 -3.04
CA ILE A 46 -4.60 17.21 -3.98
C ILE A 46 -3.60 16.14 -3.58
N PHE A 47 -2.46 16.51 -3.00
CA PHE A 47 -1.46 15.55 -2.52
C PHE A 47 -2.02 14.69 -1.37
N ARG A 48 -2.69 15.28 -0.38
CA ARG A 48 -3.37 14.54 0.69
C ARG A 48 -4.46 13.61 0.17
N ASP A 49 -5.24 14.09 -0.79
CA ASP A 49 -6.27 13.25 -1.43
C ASP A 49 -5.65 12.09 -2.20
N LEU A 50 -4.49 12.31 -2.83
CA LEU A 50 -3.75 11.28 -3.53
C LEU A 50 -3.18 10.22 -2.58
N VAL A 51 -2.58 10.62 -1.45
CA VAL A 51 -2.11 9.67 -0.43
C VAL A 51 -3.25 8.77 0.03
N ARG A 52 -4.44 9.34 0.26
CA ARG A 52 -5.64 8.56 0.62
C ARG A 52 -6.08 7.62 -0.51
N ASP A 53 -6.12 8.11 -1.74
CA ASP A 53 -6.51 7.32 -2.93
C ASP A 53 -5.58 6.10 -3.13
N LEU A 54 -4.27 6.27 -2.94
CA LEU A 54 -3.29 5.18 -3.00
C LEU A 54 -3.45 4.20 -1.83
N SER A 55 -3.69 4.69 -0.61
CA SER A 55 -3.97 3.85 0.57
C SER A 55 -5.23 3.01 0.37
N ASP A 56 -6.28 3.61 -0.17
CA ASP A 56 -7.52 2.91 -0.55
C ASP A 56 -7.27 1.87 -1.66
N GLY A 57 -6.41 2.18 -2.64
CA GLY A 57 -6.01 1.26 -3.70
C GLY A 57 -5.37 -0.02 -3.13
N VAL A 58 -4.39 0.12 -2.23
CA VAL A 58 -3.77 -1.02 -1.52
C VAL A 58 -4.81 -1.83 -0.75
N ARG A 59 -5.69 -1.15 0.00
CA ARG A 59 -6.76 -1.81 0.76
C ARG A 59 -7.70 -2.60 -0.14
N MET A 60 -8.12 -2.00 -1.27
CA MET A 60 -9.04 -2.63 -2.21
C MET A 60 -8.42 -3.84 -2.93
N ALA A 61 -7.16 -3.74 -3.34
CA ALA A 61 -6.43 -4.85 -3.96
C ALA A 61 -6.35 -6.06 -3.02
N ALA A 62 -6.01 -5.83 -1.74
CA ALA A 62 -6.02 -6.89 -0.73
C ALA A 62 -7.44 -7.44 -0.51
N ALA A 63 -8.45 -6.59 -0.31
CA ALA A 63 -9.82 -7.02 -0.07
C ALA A 63 -10.40 -7.85 -1.23
N GLN A 64 -10.13 -7.47 -2.47
CA GLN A 64 -10.54 -8.23 -3.65
C GLN A 64 -9.91 -9.62 -3.65
N ARG A 65 -8.61 -9.72 -3.39
CA ARG A 65 -7.89 -11.01 -3.35
C ARG A 65 -8.40 -11.92 -2.24
N LEU A 66 -8.71 -11.35 -1.06
CA LEU A 66 -9.19 -12.10 0.09
C LEU A 66 -10.66 -12.58 -0.07
N ALA A 67 -11.46 -11.91 -0.89
CA ALA A 67 -12.84 -12.31 -1.16
C ALA A 67 -12.97 -13.54 -2.09
N GLU A 68 -11.88 -13.93 -2.77
CA GLU A 68 -11.93 -14.99 -3.78
C GLU A 68 -12.00 -16.41 -3.20
N ARG A 69 -11.54 -16.61 -1.97
CA ARG A 69 -11.41 -17.94 -1.34
C ARG A 69 -11.59 -17.86 0.17
N ASP A 70 -12.09 -18.94 0.73
CA ASP A 70 -11.96 -19.22 2.17
C ASP A 70 -10.51 -19.72 2.43
N MET A 71 -9.80 -19.03 3.33
CA MET A 71 -8.38 -19.25 3.61
C MET A 71 -8.15 -19.25 5.12
N ASP A 72 -7.18 -20.01 5.58
CA ASP A 72 -6.71 -19.88 6.95
C ASP A 72 -5.96 -18.53 7.17
N ALA A 73 -5.67 -18.22 8.42
CA ALA A 73 -5.07 -16.93 8.79
C ALA A 73 -3.71 -16.68 8.11
N LEU A 74 -2.88 -17.71 7.97
CA LEU A 74 -1.54 -17.58 7.38
C LEU A 74 -1.61 -17.47 5.85
N ASP A 75 -2.50 -18.22 5.20
CA ASP A 75 -2.77 -18.06 3.78
C ASP A 75 -3.41 -16.69 3.47
N THR A 76 -4.24 -16.16 4.38
CA THR A 76 -4.80 -14.81 4.30
C THR A 76 -3.70 -13.75 4.30
N GLU A 77 -2.73 -13.82 5.21
CA GLU A 77 -1.60 -12.88 5.23
C GLU A 77 -0.72 -13.00 3.98
N ARG A 78 -0.44 -14.23 3.52
CA ARG A 78 0.28 -14.47 2.26
C ARG A 78 -0.44 -13.86 1.06
N ALA A 79 -1.75 -14.06 0.95
CA ALA A 79 -2.55 -13.53 -0.14
C ALA A 79 -2.63 -11.98 -0.11
N ALA A 80 -2.72 -11.40 1.08
CA ALA A 80 -2.71 -9.94 1.26
C ALA A 80 -1.37 -9.33 0.86
N LEU A 81 -0.25 -9.97 1.23
CA LEU A 81 1.09 -9.54 0.80
C LEU A 81 1.25 -9.65 -0.72
N ALA A 82 0.86 -10.78 -1.33
CA ALA A 82 0.94 -10.95 -2.78
C ALA A 82 0.14 -9.89 -3.53
N ALA A 83 -1.07 -9.55 -3.05
CA ALA A 83 -1.89 -8.49 -3.62
C ALA A 83 -1.23 -7.09 -3.48
N PHE A 84 -0.62 -6.81 -2.33
CA PHE A 84 0.14 -5.58 -2.12
C PHE A 84 1.34 -5.47 -3.07
N LEU A 85 2.12 -6.54 -3.23
CA LEU A 85 3.28 -6.56 -4.12
C LEU A 85 2.87 -6.36 -5.59
N ALA A 86 1.78 -6.98 -6.02
CA ALA A 86 1.23 -6.78 -7.36
C ALA A 86 0.79 -5.32 -7.57
N PHE A 87 0.02 -4.76 -6.62
CA PHE A 87 -0.40 -3.37 -6.67
C PHE A 87 0.79 -2.40 -6.71
N ALA A 88 1.78 -2.59 -5.83
CA ALA A 88 2.97 -1.74 -5.78
C ALA A 88 3.83 -1.85 -7.06
N ARG A 89 3.83 -2.98 -7.75
CA ARG A 89 4.51 -3.16 -9.05
C ARG A 89 3.85 -2.37 -10.16
N GLU A 90 2.51 -2.28 -10.15
CA GLU A 90 1.73 -1.48 -11.10
C GLU A 90 1.77 0.02 -10.78
N HIS A 91 2.00 0.38 -9.51
CA HIS A 91 1.95 1.75 -8.97
C HIS A 91 3.24 2.07 -8.20
N LYS A 92 4.40 1.97 -8.88
CA LYS A 92 5.73 2.18 -8.25
C LYS A 92 5.89 3.55 -7.59
N GLU A 93 5.18 4.54 -8.11
CA GLU A 93 5.12 5.91 -7.58
C GLU A 93 4.58 6.01 -6.16
N ILE A 94 3.86 4.98 -5.68
CA ILE A 94 3.30 4.96 -4.32
C ILE A 94 4.40 5.15 -3.26
N TYR A 95 5.56 4.51 -3.43
CA TYR A 95 6.66 4.62 -2.47
C TYR A 95 7.15 6.04 -2.36
N ARG A 96 7.42 6.70 -3.48
CA ARG A 96 7.87 8.08 -3.48
C ARG A 96 6.83 9.02 -2.88
N ILE A 97 5.57 8.86 -3.26
CA ILE A 97 4.48 9.72 -2.78
C ILE A 97 4.27 9.54 -1.28
N ILE A 98 4.30 8.30 -0.77
CA ILE A 98 4.18 8.03 0.67
C ILE A 98 5.40 8.55 1.42
N ASP A 99 6.62 8.36 0.93
CA ASP A 99 7.84 8.87 1.58
C ASP A 99 7.83 10.42 1.66
N GLU A 100 7.42 11.11 0.59
CA GLU A 100 7.29 12.57 0.60
C GLU A 100 6.16 13.05 1.53
N ALA A 101 5.14 12.22 1.76
CA ALA A 101 4.04 12.55 2.66
C ALA A 101 4.49 12.72 4.12
N GLU A 102 5.59 12.10 4.53
CA GLU A 102 6.19 12.32 5.86
C GLU A 102 6.39 13.82 6.14
N PHE A 103 6.82 14.58 5.14
CA PHE A 103 7.15 16.01 5.26
C PHE A 103 6.04 16.94 4.79
N VAL A 104 5.27 16.54 3.77
CA VAL A 104 4.24 17.37 3.13
C VAL A 104 2.87 17.23 3.81
N ALA A 105 2.55 16.03 4.29
CA ALA A 105 1.24 15.68 4.85
C ALA A 105 1.38 14.63 5.98
N PRO A 106 2.08 14.96 7.09
CA PRO A 106 2.47 14.00 8.11
C PRO A 106 1.29 13.25 8.75
N GLU A 107 0.12 13.88 8.84
CA GLU A 107 -1.09 13.20 9.32
C GLU A 107 -1.55 12.12 8.35
N SER A 108 -1.51 12.38 7.03
CA SER A 108 -1.86 11.40 6.00
C SER A 108 -0.83 10.26 5.93
N TYR A 109 0.45 10.57 6.10
CA TYR A 109 1.53 9.58 6.21
C TYR A 109 1.29 8.63 7.38
N ARG A 110 1.04 9.17 8.56
CA ARG A 110 0.75 8.38 9.76
C ARG A 110 -0.48 7.52 9.58
N ALA A 111 -1.60 8.11 9.11
CA ALA A 111 -2.84 7.39 8.88
C ALA A 111 -2.66 6.22 7.89
N HIS A 112 -1.86 6.39 6.82
CA HIS A 112 -1.56 5.31 5.88
C HIS A 112 -1.02 4.06 6.57
N TYR A 113 -0.03 4.22 7.46
CA TYR A 113 0.59 3.09 8.16
C TYR A 113 -0.25 2.56 9.33
N GLU A 114 -0.87 3.45 10.13
CA GLU A 114 -1.73 3.06 11.25
C GLU A 114 -2.91 2.23 10.75
N GLU A 115 -3.62 2.67 9.71
CA GLU A 115 -4.73 1.93 9.12
C GLU A 115 -4.29 0.59 8.49
N ALA A 116 -3.09 0.51 7.93
CA ALA A 116 -2.55 -0.74 7.42
C ALA A 116 -2.23 -1.72 8.57
N ALA A 117 -1.59 -1.24 9.64
CA ALA A 117 -1.30 -2.03 10.83
C ALA A 117 -2.58 -2.54 11.52
N ASP A 118 -3.60 -1.68 11.64
CA ASP A 118 -4.90 -2.06 12.22
C ASP A 118 -5.58 -3.19 11.43
N ARG A 119 -5.51 -3.14 10.11
CA ARG A 119 -6.05 -4.23 9.27
C ARG A 119 -5.31 -5.55 9.47
N ILE A 120 -3.98 -5.50 9.57
CA ILE A 120 -3.16 -6.68 9.86
C ILE A 120 -3.52 -7.22 11.25
N LEU A 121 -3.54 -6.36 12.27
CA LEU A 121 -3.89 -6.75 13.64
C LEU A 121 -5.27 -7.40 13.72
N GLY A 122 -6.27 -6.84 13.03
CA GLY A 122 -7.62 -7.41 12.99
C GLY A 122 -7.63 -8.83 12.40
N ARG A 123 -6.87 -9.09 11.33
CA ARG A 123 -6.75 -10.44 10.76
C ARG A 123 -6.01 -11.40 11.70
N LEU A 124 -4.92 -10.96 12.34
CA LEU A 124 -4.19 -11.75 13.31
C LEU A 124 -5.08 -12.14 14.51
N GLN A 125 -5.87 -11.21 15.02
CA GLN A 125 -6.80 -11.46 16.11
C GLN A 125 -7.92 -12.43 15.72
N ALA A 126 -8.45 -12.30 14.50
CA ALA A 126 -9.44 -13.25 13.97
C ALA A 126 -8.86 -14.67 13.87
N GLY A 127 -7.63 -14.83 13.36
CA GLY A 127 -6.94 -16.10 13.28
C GLY A 127 -6.64 -16.69 14.67
N ALA A 128 -6.30 -15.87 15.67
CA ALA A 128 -6.13 -16.31 17.04
C ALA A 128 -7.46 -16.81 17.66
N GLN A 129 -8.56 -16.08 17.42
CA GLN A 129 -9.90 -16.51 17.87
C GLN A 129 -10.36 -17.81 17.21
N ALA A 130 -9.99 -18.03 15.93
CA ALA A 130 -10.24 -19.30 15.24
C ALA A 130 -9.32 -20.44 15.70
N GLY A 131 -8.31 -20.16 16.53
CA GLY A 131 -7.34 -21.13 17.04
C GLY A 131 -6.28 -21.53 16.01
N GLU A 132 -6.11 -20.79 14.94
CA GLU A 132 -5.13 -20.99 13.87
C GLU A 132 -3.78 -20.36 14.22
N LEU A 133 -3.80 -19.23 14.94
CA LEU A 133 -2.64 -18.51 15.42
C LEU A 133 -2.52 -18.58 16.94
N ARG A 134 -1.34 -18.25 17.46
CA ARG A 134 -1.14 -18.06 18.89
C ARG A 134 -1.94 -16.86 19.40
N ASP A 135 -2.31 -16.83 20.67
CA ASP A 135 -3.27 -15.89 21.26
C ASP A 135 -2.63 -14.64 21.88
N ASP A 136 -1.29 -14.56 21.92
CA ASP A 136 -0.53 -13.45 22.49
C ASP A 136 -0.10 -12.40 21.45
N LEU A 137 -0.78 -12.37 20.27
CA LEU A 137 -0.47 -11.42 19.20
C LEU A 137 -0.94 -10.01 19.56
N GLN A 138 -0.03 -9.05 19.41
CA GLN A 138 -0.19 -7.65 19.78
C GLN A 138 0.08 -6.73 18.59
N GLU A 139 -0.21 -5.44 18.75
CA GLU A 139 0.04 -4.40 17.77
C GLU A 139 1.47 -4.44 17.19
N ALA A 140 2.47 -4.66 18.03
CA ALA A 140 3.87 -4.76 17.59
C ALA A 140 4.09 -5.87 16.54
N HIS A 141 3.33 -6.98 16.59
CA HIS A 141 3.42 -8.03 15.56
C HIS A 141 2.85 -7.54 14.21
N ALA A 142 1.76 -6.77 14.24
CA ALA A 142 1.20 -6.18 13.03
C ALA A 142 2.18 -5.18 12.38
N TRP A 143 2.83 -4.33 13.20
CA TRP A 143 3.87 -3.41 12.73
C TRP A 143 5.09 -4.14 12.17
N ALA A 144 5.51 -5.25 12.78
CA ALA A 144 6.62 -6.07 12.28
C ALA A 144 6.28 -6.69 10.90
N ILE A 145 5.07 -7.25 10.74
CA ILE A 145 4.59 -7.78 9.46
C ILE A 145 4.50 -6.67 8.42
N MET A 146 3.95 -5.51 8.78
CA MET A 146 3.87 -4.37 7.88
C MET A 146 5.26 -3.89 7.44
N GLY A 147 6.22 -3.77 8.35
CA GLY A 147 7.60 -3.41 8.01
C GLY A 147 8.24 -4.42 7.04
N MET A 148 8.03 -5.71 7.27
CA MET A 148 8.45 -6.76 6.33
C MET A 148 7.80 -6.56 4.94
N ASN A 149 6.50 -6.32 4.89
CA ASN A 149 5.77 -6.10 3.64
C ASN A 149 6.28 -4.88 2.88
N VAL A 150 6.53 -3.77 3.57
CA VAL A 150 7.08 -2.54 2.96
C VAL A 150 8.44 -2.81 2.32
N PHE A 151 9.38 -3.45 3.01
CA PHE A 151 10.70 -3.74 2.45
C PHE A 151 10.66 -4.79 1.33
N LEU A 152 9.76 -5.78 1.41
CA LEU A 152 9.54 -6.71 0.30
C LEU A 152 8.96 -5.99 -0.92
N GLY A 153 8.05 -5.04 -0.72
CA GLY A 153 7.52 -4.20 -1.79
C GLY A 153 8.60 -3.34 -2.44
N LEU A 154 9.49 -2.74 -1.64
CA LEU A 154 10.63 -1.99 -2.17
C LEU A 154 11.49 -2.87 -3.08
N ARG A 155 11.85 -4.09 -2.61
CA ARG A 155 12.72 -5.01 -3.36
C ARG A 155 12.02 -5.64 -4.57
N TYR A 156 10.80 -6.16 -4.40
CA TYR A 156 10.13 -7.01 -5.38
C TYR A 156 9.06 -6.29 -6.23
N ALA A 157 8.76 -5.03 -5.92
CA ALA A 157 7.88 -4.21 -6.74
C ALA A 157 8.62 -3.00 -7.32
N VAL A 158 9.18 -2.13 -6.47
CA VAL A 158 9.80 -0.88 -6.93
C VAL A 158 11.11 -1.12 -7.69
N TRP A 159 12.01 -1.94 -7.14
CA TRP A 159 13.30 -2.28 -7.76
C TRP A 159 13.21 -3.43 -8.79
N ALA A 160 12.02 -4.02 -8.94
CA ALA A 160 11.80 -5.07 -9.91
C ALA A 160 12.10 -4.57 -11.33
N GLN A 161 12.79 -5.44 -12.11
CA GLN A 161 13.09 -5.20 -13.52
C GLN A 161 11.97 -5.79 -14.39
N GLU A 162 11.91 -5.36 -15.65
CA GLU A 162 10.91 -5.88 -16.61
C GLU A 162 11.11 -7.37 -16.91
N ASP A 163 12.36 -7.83 -16.84
CA ASP A 163 12.74 -9.22 -17.09
C ASP A 163 12.58 -10.14 -15.85
N ASP A 164 12.18 -9.60 -14.69
CA ASP A 164 11.93 -10.41 -13.49
C ASP A 164 10.76 -11.36 -13.73
N ALA A 165 10.87 -12.58 -13.19
CA ALA A 165 9.86 -13.60 -13.40
C ALA A 165 8.46 -13.14 -12.93
N PRO A 166 7.39 -13.41 -13.70
CA PRO A 166 6.04 -12.94 -13.37
C PRO A 166 5.53 -13.40 -11.98
N ASP A 167 6.05 -14.53 -11.49
CA ASP A 167 5.69 -15.13 -10.20
C ASP A 167 6.61 -14.73 -9.03
N GLU A 168 7.54 -13.79 -9.24
CA GLU A 168 8.50 -13.38 -8.20
C GLU A 168 7.82 -12.77 -6.96
N ALA A 169 6.78 -11.99 -7.16
CA ALA A 169 5.98 -11.44 -6.06
C ALA A 169 5.28 -12.55 -5.25
N GLU A 170 4.72 -13.56 -5.90
CA GLU A 170 4.09 -14.71 -5.22
C GLU A 170 5.13 -15.54 -4.45
N ARG A 171 6.31 -15.76 -5.04
CA ARG A 171 7.42 -16.45 -4.35
C ARG A 171 7.93 -15.66 -3.15
N ALA A 172 8.02 -14.33 -3.25
CA ALA A 172 8.39 -13.48 -2.12
C ALA A 172 7.35 -13.55 -1.00
N ALA A 173 6.06 -13.53 -1.34
CA ALA A 173 4.97 -13.70 -0.38
C ALA A 173 5.01 -15.09 0.28
N GLN A 174 5.30 -16.14 -0.47
CA GLN A 174 5.46 -17.49 0.06
C GLN A 174 6.67 -17.61 1.01
N ALA A 175 7.79 -16.99 0.67
CA ALA A 175 8.98 -16.96 1.54
C ALA A 175 8.70 -16.21 2.85
N ALA A 176 8.03 -15.06 2.78
CA ALA A 176 7.61 -14.32 3.96
C ALA A 176 6.65 -15.13 4.84
N ASN A 177 5.69 -15.83 4.22
CA ASN A 177 4.74 -16.69 4.93
C ASN A 177 5.43 -17.81 5.73
N SER A 178 6.51 -18.39 5.21
CA SER A 178 7.25 -19.43 5.94
C SER A 178 7.80 -18.92 7.28
N ILE A 179 8.22 -17.66 7.34
CA ILE A 179 8.65 -17.02 8.60
C ILE A 179 7.47 -16.86 9.57
N LEU A 180 6.30 -16.49 9.04
CA LEU A 180 5.10 -16.34 9.87
C LEU A 180 4.61 -17.69 10.41
N VAL A 181 4.61 -18.75 9.60
CA VAL A 181 4.24 -20.11 10.02
C VAL A 181 5.06 -20.56 11.23
N GLU A 182 6.38 -20.35 11.20
CA GLU A 182 7.28 -20.74 12.29
C GLU A 182 7.18 -19.80 13.50
N GLY A 183 6.91 -18.51 13.27
CA GLY A 183 6.92 -17.47 14.30
C GLY A 183 5.58 -17.30 15.05
N ILE A 184 4.46 -17.28 14.33
CA ILE A 184 3.14 -16.95 14.88
C ILE A 184 2.09 -18.04 14.68
N GLY A 185 2.39 -19.05 13.86
CA GLY A 185 1.54 -20.24 13.73
C GLY A 185 1.39 -20.97 15.06
N ARG A 186 0.22 -21.54 15.32
CA ARG A 186 0.00 -22.33 16.52
C ARG A 186 0.80 -23.63 16.43
N LYS A 187 1.74 -23.83 17.36
CA LYS A 187 2.43 -25.13 17.48
C LYS A 187 1.41 -26.21 17.86
N ARG A 188 1.29 -27.24 17.04
CA ARG A 188 0.47 -28.41 17.32
C ARG A 188 1.10 -29.27 18.40
#